data_b28712b9e6bb79c66ceb12ecfe59aa98
#
_entry.id   b28712b9e6bb79c66ceb12ecfe59aa98
#
_cell.length_a   1.000
_cell.length_b   1.000
_cell.length_c   1.000
_cell.angle_alpha   90.00
_cell.angle_beta   90.00
_cell.angle_gamma   90.00
#
_symmetry.space_group_name_H-M   'P 1'
#
loop_
_entity.id
_entity.type
_entity.pdbx_description
1 polymer ?
#
loop_
_entity_poly.entity_id
_entity_poly.type
_entity_poly.pdbx_seq_one_letter_code
_entity_poly.pdbx_strand_id
1 'polypeptide(L)'
;MAYELPKLPYAYDALEPHIDARTMEIHHTKHHQTYITNLNNALKDKPDLAGKSIEDLIKDLNAVPEDIRGVVRNNGGGHANHSFFWKIMGPNAGGEPSGKLGDDIKSTFGSFDAFKEKVADAGAKRFGSGWAWLIKNKSGKLEVTSTPNQDSPLMDGNTPLLGVDVWEHAYYLNYQNRRPDYIKAWWNVVNWDEVAKNY
;
A
#
# COMPACT_ATOMS: atom_id res chain seq x y z
N MET A 1 23.49 -0.38 -0.49
CA MET A 1 23.01 -0.44 -1.89
C MET A 1 21.92 0.61 -2.04
N ALA A 2 21.76 1.21 -3.22
CA ALA A 2 20.62 2.12 -3.45
C ALA A 2 19.33 1.30 -3.70
N TYR A 3 18.19 1.81 -3.25
CA TYR A 3 16.89 1.25 -3.60
C TYR A 3 16.59 1.50 -5.08
N GLU A 4 15.93 0.57 -5.73
CA GLU A 4 15.58 0.65 -7.14
C GLU A 4 14.07 0.51 -7.33
N LEU A 5 13.55 1.10 -8.41
CA LEU A 5 12.14 0.98 -8.77
C LEU A 5 11.85 -0.46 -9.19
N PRO A 6 11.00 -1.20 -8.46
CA PRO A 6 10.65 -2.55 -8.85
C PRO A 6 9.85 -2.52 -10.17
N LYS A 7 10.07 -3.51 -11.03
CA LYS A 7 9.25 -3.68 -12.21
C LYS A 7 7.82 -4.06 -11.81
N LEU A 8 6.84 -3.51 -12.52
CA LEU A 8 5.47 -4.00 -12.39
C LEU A 8 5.39 -5.44 -12.91
N PRO A 9 4.61 -6.32 -12.22
CA PRO A 9 4.41 -7.69 -12.68
C PRO A 9 3.41 -7.80 -13.86
N TYR A 10 2.88 -6.67 -14.35
CA TYR A 10 1.90 -6.56 -15.45
C TYR A 10 2.11 -5.25 -16.22
N ALA A 11 1.49 -5.15 -17.41
CA ALA A 11 1.52 -3.93 -18.22
C ALA A 11 0.70 -2.80 -17.58
N TYR A 12 0.97 -1.55 -17.95
CA TYR A 12 0.27 -0.39 -17.38
C TYR A 12 -1.24 -0.39 -17.63
N ASP A 13 -1.69 -0.95 -18.75
CA ASP A 13 -3.10 -1.07 -19.14
C ASP A 13 -3.80 -2.33 -18.61
N ALA A 14 -3.06 -3.19 -17.92
CA ALA A 14 -3.57 -4.50 -17.48
C ALA A 14 -4.70 -4.41 -16.44
N LEU A 15 -4.82 -3.30 -15.72
CA LEU A 15 -5.84 -3.08 -14.69
C LEU A 15 -7.07 -2.32 -15.21
N GLU A 16 -7.10 -1.98 -16.50
CA GLU A 16 -8.27 -1.36 -17.11
C GLU A 16 -9.46 -2.32 -17.15
N PRO A 17 -10.69 -1.79 -17.04
CA PRO A 17 -11.09 -0.38 -16.96
C PRO A 17 -11.07 0.21 -15.54
N HIS A 18 -10.59 -0.54 -14.54
CA HIS A 18 -10.71 -0.18 -13.11
C HIS A 18 -9.68 0.87 -12.69
N ILE A 19 -8.46 0.77 -13.20
CA ILE A 19 -7.39 1.77 -13.05
C ILE A 19 -6.80 2.00 -14.44
N ASP A 20 -6.79 3.24 -14.90
CA ASP A 20 -6.34 3.58 -16.26
C ASP A 20 -4.82 3.50 -16.42
N ALA A 21 -4.38 3.18 -17.62
CA ALA A 21 -2.97 3.02 -17.97
C ALA A 21 -2.13 4.27 -17.64
N ARG A 22 -2.69 5.46 -17.87
CA ARG A 22 -1.99 6.72 -17.60
C ARG A 22 -1.75 6.96 -16.11
N THR A 23 -2.74 6.64 -15.28
CA THR A 23 -2.58 6.65 -13.82
C THR A 23 -1.47 5.69 -13.40
N MET A 24 -1.47 4.46 -13.89
CA MET A 24 -0.47 3.44 -13.54
C MET A 24 0.94 3.87 -13.95
N GLU A 25 1.11 4.40 -15.16
CA GLU A 25 2.40 4.90 -15.65
C GLU A 25 2.95 6.03 -14.78
N ILE A 26 2.16 7.05 -14.49
CA ILE A 26 2.57 8.20 -13.67
C ILE A 26 2.83 7.75 -12.23
N HIS A 27 1.93 6.98 -11.66
CA HIS A 27 2.01 6.50 -10.29
C HIS A 27 3.29 5.69 -10.04
N HIS A 28 3.63 4.80 -10.96
CA HIS A 28 4.85 4.00 -10.90
C HIS A 28 6.11 4.82 -11.25
N THR A 29 6.17 5.45 -12.43
CA THR A 29 7.42 6.05 -12.94
C THR A 29 7.73 7.43 -12.38
N LYS A 30 6.75 8.13 -11.80
CA LYS A 30 6.91 9.47 -11.22
C LYS A 30 6.79 9.45 -9.70
N HIS A 31 5.63 9.09 -9.14
CA HIS A 31 5.44 9.12 -7.69
C HIS A 31 6.34 8.11 -6.97
N HIS A 32 6.29 6.83 -7.32
CA HIS A 32 7.12 5.81 -6.67
C HIS A 32 8.61 6.07 -6.91
N GLN A 33 9.01 6.43 -8.13
CA GLN A 33 10.42 6.76 -8.43
C GLN A 33 10.90 7.96 -7.62
N THR A 34 10.06 8.97 -7.38
CA THR A 34 10.44 10.15 -6.58
C THR A 34 10.69 9.77 -5.13
N TYR A 35 9.86 8.91 -4.54
CA TYR A 35 10.11 8.40 -3.18
C TYR A 35 11.48 7.70 -3.09
N ILE A 36 11.80 6.85 -4.05
CA ILE A 36 13.10 6.14 -4.11
C ILE A 36 14.26 7.13 -4.24
N THR A 37 14.14 8.10 -5.14
CA THR A 37 15.18 9.11 -5.36
C THR A 37 15.46 9.92 -4.10
N ASN A 38 14.41 10.40 -3.44
CA ASN A 38 14.53 11.19 -2.20
C ASN A 38 15.12 10.36 -1.06
N LEU A 39 14.68 9.10 -0.91
CA LEU A 39 15.19 8.18 0.09
C LEU A 39 16.69 7.91 -0.13
N ASN A 40 17.10 7.57 -1.35
CA ASN A 40 18.49 7.32 -1.68
C ASN A 40 19.37 8.55 -1.42
N ASN A 41 18.90 9.75 -1.74
CA ASN A 41 19.61 11.00 -1.46
C ASN A 41 19.80 11.20 0.05
N ALA A 42 18.79 10.93 0.87
CA ALA A 42 18.89 11.05 2.32
C ALA A 42 19.86 10.03 2.95
N LEU A 43 19.99 8.85 2.32
CA LEU A 43 20.83 7.77 2.82
C LEU A 43 22.23 7.72 2.21
N LYS A 44 22.58 8.67 1.33
CA LYS A 44 23.83 8.67 0.55
C LYS A 44 25.08 8.47 1.41
N ASP A 45 25.14 9.11 2.56
CA ASP A 45 26.30 9.07 3.45
C ASP A 45 26.04 8.21 4.71
N LYS A 46 25.06 7.29 4.64
CA LYS A 46 24.63 6.42 5.75
C LYS A 46 24.54 4.95 5.31
N PRO A 47 25.70 4.32 5.02
CA PRO A 47 25.76 2.98 4.41
C PRO A 47 25.07 1.90 5.27
N ASP A 48 25.12 2.02 6.60
CA ASP A 48 24.49 1.06 7.52
C ASP A 48 22.96 1.07 7.41
N LEU A 49 22.36 2.24 7.10
CA LEU A 49 20.92 2.37 6.86
C LEU A 49 20.58 1.98 5.42
N ALA A 50 21.36 2.40 4.44
CA ALA A 50 21.16 2.10 3.03
C ALA A 50 21.31 0.59 2.69
N GLY A 51 21.95 -0.18 3.59
CA GLY A 51 22.06 -1.64 3.46
C GLY A 51 20.88 -2.45 3.97
N LYS A 52 19.94 -1.82 4.67
CA LYS A 52 18.74 -2.50 5.21
C LYS A 52 17.69 -2.75 4.11
N SER A 53 16.81 -3.75 4.33
CA SER A 53 15.57 -3.81 3.57
C SER A 53 14.71 -2.58 3.87
N ILE A 54 13.84 -2.20 2.94
CA ILE A 54 12.99 -1.03 3.17
C ILE A 54 12.05 -1.23 4.36
N GLU A 55 11.54 -2.45 4.50
CA GLU A 55 10.67 -2.84 5.61
C GLU A 55 11.41 -2.71 6.96
N ASP A 56 12.64 -3.20 7.06
CA ASP A 56 13.42 -3.11 8.30
C ASP A 56 13.83 -1.67 8.61
N LEU A 57 14.09 -0.86 7.59
CA LEU A 57 14.43 0.54 7.77
C LEU A 57 13.26 1.33 8.39
N ILE A 58 12.03 1.12 7.89
CA ILE A 58 10.86 1.89 8.36
C ILE A 58 10.23 1.32 9.64
N LYS A 59 10.48 0.05 9.98
CA LYS A 59 10.02 -0.53 11.26
C LYS A 59 10.65 0.13 12.48
N ASP A 60 11.86 0.62 12.35
CA ASP A 60 12.60 1.24 13.47
C ASP A 60 13.06 2.66 13.12
N LEU A 61 12.09 3.54 12.95
CA LEU A 61 12.35 4.96 12.69
C LEU A 61 13.11 5.65 13.84
N ASN A 62 13.07 5.12 15.05
CA ASN A 62 13.80 5.68 16.19
C ASN A 62 15.32 5.46 16.05
N ALA A 63 15.75 4.40 15.36
CA ALA A 63 17.15 4.18 15.03
C ALA A 63 17.65 5.06 13.87
N VAL A 64 16.76 5.76 13.17
CA VAL A 64 17.13 6.70 12.11
C VAL A 64 17.47 8.07 12.72
N PRO A 65 18.62 8.69 12.35
CA PRO A 65 18.99 10.02 12.81
C PRO A 65 17.86 11.05 12.60
N GLU A 66 17.71 11.93 13.58
CA GLU A 66 16.58 12.89 13.63
C GLU A 66 16.52 13.81 12.41
N ASP A 67 17.68 14.22 11.90
CA ASP A 67 17.83 15.11 10.74
C ASP A 67 17.24 14.55 9.44
N ILE A 68 17.23 13.22 9.29
CA ILE A 68 16.68 12.53 8.10
C ILE A 68 15.44 11.68 8.39
N ARG A 69 15.05 11.52 9.67
CA ARG A 69 13.95 10.63 10.06
C ARG A 69 12.64 10.94 9.33
N GLY A 70 12.30 12.23 9.18
CA GLY A 70 11.11 12.66 8.46
C GLY A 70 11.16 12.26 6.97
N VAL A 71 12.32 12.39 6.34
CA VAL A 71 12.51 12.01 4.94
C VAL A 71 12.40 10.49 4.78
N VAL A 72 13.01 9.72 5.68
CA VAL A 72 12.92 8.25 5.69
C VAL A 72 11.49 7.78 5.94
N ARG A 73 10.78 8.37 6.91
CA ARG A 73 9.37 8.06 7.17
C ARG A 73 8.52 8.25 5.92
N ASN A 74 8.60 9.43 5.29
CA ASN A 74 7.75 9.76 4.15
C ASN A 74 8.15 9.00 2.88
N ASN A 75 9.41 9.01 2.53
CA ASN A 75 9.86 8.44 1.26
C ASN A 75 10.17 6.93 1.39
N GLY A 76 10.65 6.48 2.55
CA GLY A 76 10.78 5.05 2.85
C GLY A 76 9.41 4.38 2.95
N GLY A 77 8.46 5.00 3.65
CA GLY A 77 7.08 4.56 3.68
C GLY A 77 6.45 4.52 2.28
N GLY A 78 6.68 5.58 1.48
CA GLY A 78 6.22 5.63 0.09
C GLY A 78 6.78 4.49 -0.75
N HIS A 79 8.07 4.21 -0.66
CA HIS A 79 8.68 3.10 -1.38
C HIS A 79 8.13 1.73 -0.93
N ALA A 80 8.04 1.49 0.38
CA ALA A 80 7.50 0.24 0.92
C ALA A 80 6.03 0.02 0.53
N ASN A 81 5.17 1.04 0.73
CA ASN A 81 3.75 0.95 0.45
C ASN A 81 3.47 0.69 -1.03
N HIS A 82 4.18 1.36 -1.95
CA HIS A 82 4.00 1.17 -3.38
C HIS A 82 4.56 -0.16 -3.87
N SER A 83 5.73 -0.61 -3.37
CA SER A 83 6.27 -1.93 -3.69
C SER A 83 5.31 -3.05 -3.27
N PHE A 84 4.62 -2.88 -2.16
CA PHE A 84 3.58 -3.78 -1.69
C PHE A 84 2.33 -3.69 -2.59
N PHE A 85 1.87 -2.47 -2.91
CA PHE A 85 0.66 -2.21 -3.68
C PHE A 85 0.67 -2.85 -5.07
N TRP A 86 1.79 -2.78 -5.77
CA TRP A 86 1.93 -3.38 -7.09
C TRP A 86 1.76 -4.90 -7.07
N LYS A 87 2.20 -5.56 -6.02
CA LYS A 87 2.12 -7.03 -5.89
C LYS A 87 0.71 -7.53 -5.58
N ILE A 88 -0.02 -6.79 -4.76
CA ILE A 88 -1.38 -7.19 -4.33
C ILE A 88 -2.48 -6.88 -5.36
N MET A 89 -2.12 -6.32 -6.50
CA MET A 89 -3.01 -6.11 -7.63
C MET A 89 -2.59 -6.97 -8.83
N GLY A 90 -3.52 -7.24 -9.73
CA GLY A 90 -3.22 -7.97 -10.96
C GLY A 90 -4.39 -7.97 -11.95
N PRO A 91 -4.10 -8.30 -13.23
CA PRO A 91 -5.13 -8.50 -14.23
C PRO A 91 -5.92 -9.79 -13.96
N ASN A 92 -7.18 -9.82 -14.38
CA ASN A 92 -8.06 -10.98 -14.21
C ASN A 92 -8.16 -11.47 -12.76
N ALA A 93 -8.04 -10.54 -11.81
CA ALA A 93 -8.10 -10.76 -10.38
C ALA A 93 -9.50 -10.40 -9.80
N GLY A 94 -9.58 -10.06 -8.54
CA GLY A 94 -10.85 -9.76 -7.87
C GLY A 94 -11.47 -11.00 -7.22
N GLY A 95 -12.79 -10.97 -7.03
CA GLY A 95 -13.49 -12.05 -6.33
C GLY A 95 -13.32 -11.97 -4.81
N GLU A 96 -13.39 -13.11 -4.15
CA GLU A 96 -13.27 -13.26 -2.69
C GLU A 96 -12.01 -14.05 -2.31
N PRO A 97 -11.38 -13.75 -1.17
CA PRO A 97 -10.31 -14.58 -0.64
C PRO A 97 -10.81 -15.98 -0.27
N SER A 98 -9.99 -16.98 -0.49
CA SER A 98 -10.24 -18.37 -0.13
C SER A 98 -9.33 -18.82 1.02
N GLY A 99 -9.57 -20.05 1.48
CA GLY A 99 -8.76 -20.67 2.53
C GLY A 99 -8.80 -19.91 3.85
N LYS A 100 -7.75 -20.10 4.65
CA LYS A 100 -7.70 -19.54 6.01
C LYS A 100 -7.92 -18.03 6.09
N LEU A 101 -7.36 -17.27 5.15
CA LEU A 101 -7.57 -15.81 5.12
C LEU A 101 -9.05 -15.46 4.91
N GLY A 102 -9.71 -16.12 3.95
CA GLY A 102 -11.13 -15.92 3.68
C GLY A 102 -12.02 -16.26 4.87
N ASP A 103 -11.73 -17.37 5.54
CA ASP A 103 -12.47 -17.81 6.72
C ASP A 103 -12.28 -16.83 7.89
N ASP A 104 -11.05 -16.35 8.11
CA ASP A 104 -10.77 -15.43 9.19
C ASP A 104 -11.32 -14.01 8.91
N ILE A 105 -11.37 -13.56 7.67
CA ILE A 105 -12.08 -12.33 7.29
C ILE A 105 -13.57 -12.46 7.61
N LYS A 106 -14.21 -13.54 7.20
CA LYS A 106 -15.65 -13.79 7.45
C LYS A 106 -15.95 -13.88 8.94
N SER A 107 -15.11 -14.59 9.70
CA SER A 107 -15.31 -14.72 11.17
C SER A 107 -15.06 -13.41 11.91
N THR A 108 -14.10 -12.59 11.48
CA THR A 108 -13.74 -11.32 12.13
C THR A 108 -14.75 -10.21 11.83
N PHE A 109 -15.20 -10.12 10.58
CA PHE A 109 -16.01 -9.00 10.10
C PHE A 109 -17.49 -9.36 9.87
N GLY A 110 -17.86 -10.66 9.98
CA GLY A 110 -19.19 -11.18 9.76
C GLY A 110 -19.45 -11.67 8.33
N SER A 111 -18.96 -10.95 7.32
CA SER A 111 -19.00 -11.35 5.92
C SER A 111 -17.89 -10.66 5.13
N PHE A 112 -17.66 -11.13 3.90
CA PHE A 112 -16.74 -10.43 2.98
C PHE A 112 -17.27 -9.05 2.58
N ASP A 113 -18.57 -8.89 2.38
CA ASP A 113 -19.17 -7.58 2.07
C ASP A 113 -19.04 -6.61 3.24
N ALA A 114 -19.29 -7.04 4.47
CA ALA A 114 -19.08 -6.21 5.65
C ALA A 114 -17.60 -5.80 5.81
N PHE A 115 -16.66 -6.67 5.45
CA PHE A 115 -15.24 -6.33 5.40
C PHE A 115 -14.95 -5.25 4.34
N LYS A 116 -15.47 -5.41 3.11
CA LYS A 116 -15.32 -4.39 2.05
C LYS A 116 -15.89 -3.03 2.47
N GLU A 117 -17.04 -3.01 3.12
CA GLU A 117 -17.64 -1.79 3.65
C GLU A 117 -16.74 -1.09 4.68
N LYS A 118 -16.11 -1.87 5.58
CA LYS A 118 -15.17 -1.31 6.56
C LYS A 118 -13.93 -0.69 5.88
N VAL A 119 -13.38 -1.35 4.87
CA VAL A 119 -12.24 -0.80 4.11
C VAL A 119 -12.65 0.46 3.35
N ALA A 120 -13.82 0.44 2.70
CA ALA A 120 -14.36 1.60 2.01
C ALA A 120 -14.58 2.79 2.95
N ASP A 121 -15.16 2.55 4.13
CA ASP A 121 -15.37 3.57 5.17
C ASP A 121 -14.03 4.13 5.68
N ALA A 122 -13.05 3.27 5.96
CA ALA A 122 -11.71 3.69 6.37
C ALA A 122 -11.03 4.57 5.30
N GLY A 123 -11.14 4.21 4.03
CA GLY A 123 -10.60 4.98 2.91
C GLY A 123 -11.34 6.30 2.67
N ALA A 124 -12.67 6.30 2.74
CA ALA A 124 -13.47 7.51 2.58
C ALA A 124 -13.26 8.52 3.72
N LYS A 125 -13.16 8.03 4.96
CA LYS A 125 -12.91 8.87 6.15
C LYS A 125 -11.46 9.31 6.30
N ARG A 126 -10.52 8.76 5.53
CA ARG A 126 -9.13 9.23 5.51
C ARG A 126 -9.10 10.62 4.88
N PHE A 127 -9.20 11.65 5.71
CA PHE A 127 -9.16 13.04 5.27
C PHE A 127 -7.78 13.37 4.68
N GLY A 128 -7.77 13.88 3.43
CA GLY A 128 -6.53 14.13 2.70
C GLY A 128 -5.92 12.86 2.11
N SER A 129 -4.60 12.82 2.08
CA SER A 129 -3.82 11.72 1.53
C SER A 129 -3.57 10.61 2.55
N GLY A 130 -3.53 9.38 2.08
CA GLY A 130 -3.21 8.22 2.92
C GLY A 130 -3.63 6.91 2.31
N TRP A 131 -3.78 5.90 3.15
CA TRP A 131 -4.06 4.52 2.79
C TRP A 131 -5.12 3.92 3.69
N ALA A 132 -5.91 2.99 3.17
CA ALA A 132 -6.75 2.10 3.98
C ALA A 132 -6.21 0.67 3.90
N TRP A 133 -6.20 -0.03 5.03
CA TRP A 133 -5.49 -1.31 5.20
C TRP A 133 -6.34 -2.38 5.84
N LEU A 134 -6.13 -3.63 5.41
CA LEU A 134 -6.31 -4.81 6.26
C LEU A 134 -4.94 -5.17 6.84
N ILE A 135 -4.87 -5.26 8.15
CA ILE A 135 -3.63 -5.62 8.88
C ILE A 135 -3.85 -6.84 9.76
N LYS A 136 -2.76 -7.53 10.06
CA LYS A 136 -2.64 -8.37 11.25
C LYS A 136 -1.93 -7.54 12.32
N ASN A 137 -2.65 -7.22 13.39
CA ASN A 137 -2.09 -6.41 14.46
C ASN A 137 -1.11 -7.20 15.34
N LYS A 138 -0.43 -6.51 16.27
CA LYS A 138 0.56 -7.12 17.19
C LYS A 138 0.03 -8.30 18.00
N SER A 139 -1.29 -8.38 18.20
CA SER A 139 -1.96 -9.49 18.89
C SER A 139 -2.35 -10.62 17.95
N GLY A 140 -1.98 -10.55 16.68
CA GLY A 140 -2.30 -11.55 15.65
C GLY A 140 -3.73 -11.47 15.11
N LYS A 141 -4.50 -10.43 15.43
CA LYS A 141 -5.89 -10.26 15.00
C LYS A 141 -5.97 -9.43 13.72
N LEU A 142 -6.95 -9.77 12.88
CA LEU A 142 -7.30 -8.97 11.70
C LEU A 142 -7.98 -7.67 12.12
N GLU A 143 -7.57 -6.57 11.50
CA GLU A 143 -8.11 -5.24 11.76
C GLU A 143 -8.12 -4.41 10.46
N VAL A 144 -9.15 -3.59 10.28
CA VAL A 144 -9.19 -2.56 9.23
C VAL A 144 -8.80 -1.22 9.86
N THR A 145 -7.83 -0.56 9.25
CA THR A 145 -7.32 0.73 9.72
C THR A 145 -6.98 1.65 8.55
N SER A 146 -6.59 2.89 8.84
CA SER A 146 -6.04 3.80 7.83
C SER A 146 -4.85 4.57 8.38
N THR A 147 -3.91 4.92 7.50
CA THR A 147 -2.72 5.70 7.83
C THR A 147 -2.68 6.98 7.00
N PRO A 148 -2.16 8.10 7.56
CA PRO A 148 -2.00 9.34 6.80
C PRO A 148 -0.76 9.28 5.91
N ASN A 149 -0.78 10.04 4.83
CA ASN A 149 0.35 10.24 3.93
C ASN A 149 0.96 8.90 3.47
N GLN A 150 2.26 8.69 3.73
CA GLN A 150 2.95 7.43 3.40
C GLN A 150 3.32 6.62 4.66
N ASP A 151 2.69 6.90 5.79
CA ASP A 151 2.85 6.05 6.97
C ASP A 151 2.42 4.61 6.64
N SER A 152 3.26 3.67 7.04
CA SER A 152 3.01 2.24 6.85
C SER A 152 2.62 1.58 8.16
N PRO A 153 1.72 0.59 8.18
CA PRO A 153 1.44 -0.21 9.38
C PRO A 153 2.69 -0.86 9.99
N LEU A 154 3.73 -1.08 9.19
CA LEU A 154 5.03 -1.60 9.65
C LEU A 154 5.68 -0.70 10.69
N MET A 155 5.48 0.62 10.61
CA MET A 155 6.04 1.60 11.56
C MET A 155 5.47 1.43 12.98
N ASP A 156 4.26 0.89 13.07
CA ASP A 156 3.58 0.59 14.32
C ASP A 156 3.71 -0.89 14.73
N GLY A 157 4.53 -1.66 14.01
CA GLY A 157 4.75 -3.09 14.25
C GLY A 157 3.57 -3.99 13.87
N ASN A 158 2.69 -3.53 13.00
CA ASN A 158 1.61 -4.31 12.41
C ASN A 158 2.04 -4.88 11.05
N THR A 159 1.43 -5.98 10.62
CA THR A 159 1.68 -6.59 9.31
C THR A 159 0.60 -6.17 8.33
N PRO A 160 0.93 -5.43 7.25
CA PRO A 160 -0.03 -5.13 6.19
C PRO A 160 -0.32 -6.40 5.38
N LEU A 161 -1.58 -6.71 5.18
CA LEU A 161 -2.05 -7.82 4.36
C LEU A 161 -2.62 -7.33 3.03
N LEU A 162 -3.40 -6.27 3.07
CA LEU A 162 -4.02 -5.60 1.94
C LEU A 162 -4.00 -4.10 2.18
N GLY A 163 -3.80 -3.30 1.13
CA GLY A 163 -3.82 -1.85 1.24
C GLY A 163 -4.29 -1.19 -0.04
N VAL A 164 -5.10 -0.15 0.09
CA VAL A 164 -5.53 0.69 -1.04
C VAL A 164 -5.02 2.11 -0.84
N ASP A 165 -4.33 2.60 -1.87
CA ASP A 165 -3.87 3.99 -1.93
C ASP A 165 -5.06 4.92 -2.17
N VAL A 166 -5.30 5.87 -1.26
CA VAL A 166 -6.35 6.86 -1.39
C VAL A 166 -5.81 8.29 -1.55
N TRP A 167 -4.53 8.42 -1.88
CA TRP A 167 -4.00 9.65 -2.45
C TRP A 167 -4.72 9.97 -3.76
N GLU A 168 -5.00 11.24 -4.03
CA GLU A 168 -5.69 11.64 -5.27
C GLU A 168 -4.92 11.22 -6.54
N HIS A 169 -3.60 11.18 -6.50
CA HIS A 169 -2.78 10.72 -7.63
C HIS A 169 -3.07 9.27 -8.05
N ALA A 170 -3.63 8.45 -7.14
CA ALA A 170 -3.96 7.06 -7.44
C ALA A 170 -5.23 6.89 -8.27
N TYR A 171 -6.10 7.93 -8.34
CA TYR A 171 -7.43 7.77 -8.96
C TYR A 171 -7.97 9.00 -9.71
N TYR A 172 -7.35 10.17 -9.59
CA TYR A 172 -7.95 11.42 -10.03
C TYR A 172 -8.23 11.49 -11.54
N LEU A 173 -7.35 10.93 -12.39
CA LEU A 173 -7.54 10.98 -13.84
C LEU A 173 -8.82 10.27 -14.29
N ASN A 174 -9.19 9.16 -13.66
CA ASN A 174 -10.36 8.38 -14.02
C ASN A 174 -11.60 8.68 -13.16
N TYR A 175 -11.39 9.00 -11.87
CA TYR A 175 -12.48 9.16 -10.89
C TYR A 175 -12.66 10.58 -10.36
N GLN A 176 -11.73 11.50 -10.57
CA GLN A 176 -11.70 12.86 -10.02
C GLN A 176 -11.91 12.81 -8.50
N ASN A 177 -12.90 13.52 -8.00
CA ASN A 177 -13.23 13.57 -6.56
C ASN A 177 -13.99 12.33 -6.04
N ARG A 178 -14.31 11.38 -6.92
CA ARG A 178 -15.16 10.22 -6.58
C ARG A 178 -14.32 9.06 -5.99
N ARG A 179 -13.64 9.32 -4.87
CA ARG A 179 -12.86 8.30 -4.15
C ARG A 179 -13.66 7.02 -3.84
N PRO A 180 -14.94 7.08 -3.42
CA PRO A 180 -15.72 5.86 -3.18
C PRO A 180 -15.89 4.98 -4.42
N ASP A 181 -16.06 5.58 -5.61
CA ASP A 181 -16.17 4.83 -6.88
C ASP A 181 -14.87 4.13 -7.23
N TYR A 182 -13.73 4.80 -7.01
CA TYR A 182 -12.41 4.20 -7.16
C TYR A 182 -12.21 3.00 -6.22
N ILE A 183 -12.51 3.16 -4.93
CA ILE A 183 -12.36 2.05 -3.96
C ILE A 183 -13.25 0.87 -4.35
N LYS A 184 -14.47 1.13 -4.81
CA LYS A 184 -15.39 0.10 -5.30
C LYS A 184 -14.83 -0.63 -6.53
N ALA A 185 -14.27 0.11 -7.49
CA ALA A 185 -13.69 -0.48 -8.70
C ALA A 185 -12.40 -1.25 -8.40
N TRP A 186 -11.58 -0.79 -7.45
CA TRP A 186 -10.30 -1.38 -7.07
C TRP A 186 -10.42 -2.84 -6.62
N TRP A 187 -11.54 -3.27 -6.02
CA TRP A 187 -11.74 -4.67 -5.62
C TRP A 187 -11.64 -5.65 -6.79
N ASN A 188 -11.89 -5.21 -8.01
CA ASN A 188 -11.80 -6.05 -9.22
C ASN A 188 -10.36 -6.37 -9.63
N VAL A 189 -9.37 -5.68 -9.08
CA VAL A 189 -7.95 -5.88 -9.40
C VAL A 189 -7.15 -6.45 -8.23
N VAL A 190 -7.78 -6.76 -7.09
CA VAL A 190 -7.12 -7.35 -5.92
C VAL A 190 -6.71 -8.78 -6.23
N ASN A 191 -5.41 -9.07 -6.12
CA ASN A 191 -4.84 -10.40 -6.28
C ASN A 191 -4.82 -11.11 -4.91
N TRP A 192 -5.87 -11.86 -4.62
CA TRP A 192 -6.03 -12.54 -3.34
C TRP A 192 -4.98 -13.62 -3.07
N ASP A 193 -4.40 -14.22 -4.10
CA ASP A 193 -3.30 -15.18 -3.94
C ASP A 193 -2.05 -14.51 -3.38
N GLU A 194 -1.74 -13.29 -3.85
CA GLU A 194 -0.64 -12.50 -3.29
C GLU A 194 -0.97 -11.95 -1.89
N VAL A 195 -2.21 -11.52 -1.67
CA VAL A 195 -2.66 -11.07 -0.33
C VAL A 195 -2.53 -12.21 0.69
N ALA A 196 -2.90 -13.43 0.32
CA ALA A 196 -2.82 -14.60 1.19
C ALA A 196 -1.38 -14.96 1.60
N LYS A 197 -0.37 -14.62 0.77
CA LYS A 197 1.04 -14.84 1.12
C LYS A 197 1.53 -13.95 2.26
N ASN A 198 0.84 -12.84 2.51
CA ASN A 198 1.17 -11.92 3.60
C ASN A 198 0.52 -12.35 4.93
N TYR A 199 -0.41 -13.32 4.89
CA TYR A 199 -1.17 -13.80 6.05
C TYR A 199 -0.48 -14.94 6.77
#